data_78ca027b6d63d478c80bb7d9573f9177
#
_entry.id   78ca027b6d63d478c80bb7d9573f9177
#
_cell.length_a   1.000
_cell.length_b   1.000
_cell.length_c   1.000
_cell.angle_alpha   90.00
_cell.angle_beta   90.00
_cell.angle_gamma   90.00
#
_symmetry.space_group_name_H-M   'P 1'
#
loop_
_entity.id
_entity.type
_entity.pdbx_description
1 polymer ?
#
loop_
_entity_poly.entity_id
_entity_poly.type
_entity_poly.pdbx_seq_one_letter_code
_entity_poly.pdbx_strand_id
1 'polypeptide(L)'
;LNDMMQSRYPFPRNAISLMKRVYKHGLPEVRRELDGWRQMAERMPDAELRKQALASIATKQFHCEGGAIYAVANLSQRHILLPLIVAFQTISDYLDNLCDRSTSMDADDFRLLHQSMLDAVTPDAEPVNYYALRTEQEDGGYLKALVQTCQQNIRQLPDYPAVFPYVRDLVSLYCDLQVHKHIAPELREAALLNWWAENEYRTPHLQWNEFAAATGSTLGVFMLFLAASGFNLGDDGAKQTYQAYFPHVCCLHIMLDYVIDQEEDRRGGDLNFCNYYDSPETMYQRIEQIVDWARSDVEHIPGTSFHRMIIEGLVALYLSDPKVSEQQEVRTVSRRLMRKGPLTRVFFMVNSRWIRKYMY
;
A
#
# COMPACT_ATOMS: atom_id res chain seq x y z
N LEU A 1 -19.08 -26.36 5.88
CA LEU A 1 -17.67 -26.35 5.41
C LEU A 1 -17.03 -24.95 5.64
N ASN A 2 -17.72 -23.86 5.30
CA ASN A 2 -17.18 -22.48 5.49
C ASN A 2 -16.92 -22.14 6.97
N ASP A 3 -17.79 -22.51 7.88
CA ASP A 3 -17.62 -22.25 9.33
C ASP A 3 -16.49 -23.07 9.96
N MET A 4 -16.25 -24.28 9.51
CA MET A 4 -15.14 -25.11 9.98
C MET A 4 -13.80 -24.64 9.45
N MET A 5 -13.73 -24.07 8.22
CA MET A 5 -12.52 -23.46 7.70
C MET A 5 -12.19 -22.12 8.36
N GLN A 6 -13.19 -21.33 8.77
CA GLN A 6 -12.97 -20.07 9.50
C GLN A 6 -12.30 -20.26 10.86
N SER A 7 -12.47 -21.42 11.52
CA SER A 7 -11.83 -21.70 12.81
C SER A 7 -10.33 -22.00 12.73
N ARG A 8 -9.80 -22.28 11.53
CA ARG A 8 -8.39 -22.62 11.31
C ARG A 8 -7.47 -21.42 11.20
N TYR A 9 -8.02 -20.24 10.83
CA TYR A 9 -7.24 -19.03 10.59
C TYR A 9 -7.44 -18.00 11.71
N PRO A 10 -6.39 -17.22 12.05
CA PRO A 10 -6.39 -16.33 13.22
C PRO A 10 -7.11 -14.99 12.99
N PHE A 11 -7.89 -14.86 11.92
CA PHE A 11 -8.56 -13.61 11.56
C PHE A 11 -9.53 -13.08 12.62
N PRO A 12 -9.68 -11.75 12.75
CA PRO A 12 -10.72 -11.16 13.58
C PRO A 12 -12.11 -11.49 13.02
N ARG A 13 -13.04 -11.85 13.89
CA ARG A 13 -14.38 -12.35 13.51
C ARG A 13 -15.31 -11.27 12.97
N ASN A 14 -15.13 -10.02 13.41
CA ASN A 14 -15.98 -8.88 13.06
C ASN A 14 -15.22 -7.56 13.22
N ALA A 15 -15.85 -6.47 12.79
CA ALA A 15 -15.28 -5.13 12.81
C ALA A 15 -14.87 -4.65 14.21
N ILE A 16 -15.65 -4.99 15.25
CA ILE A 16 -15.32 -4.62 16.63
C ILE A 16 -14.06 -5.34 17.09
N SER A 17 -13.97 -6.64 16.82
CA SER A 17 -12.77 -7.45 17.12
C SER A 17 -11.55 -6.93 16.40
N LEU A 18 -11.69 -6.57 15.11
CA LEU A 18 -10.62 -5.96 14.32
C LEU A 18 -10.15 -4.64 14.94
N MET A 19 -11.08 -3.72 15.18
CA MET A 19 -10.73 -2.40 15.75
C MET A 19 -10.13 -2.51 17.15
N LYS A 20 -10.59 -3.44 17.98
CA LYS A 20 -9.97 -3.72 19.28
C LYS A 20 -8.50 -4.13 19.14
N ARG A 21 -8.16 -4.98 18.15
CA ARG A 21 -6.77 -5.36 17.87
C ARG A 21 -5.96 -4.18 17.35
N VAL A 22 -6.54 -3.36 16.47
CA VAL A 22 -5.90 -2.15 15.92
C VAL A 22 -5.54 -1.18 17.04
N TYR A 23 -6.50 -0.83 17.91
CA TYR A 23 -6.25 0.12 19.02
C TYR A 23 -5.28 -0.43 20.07
N LYS A 24 -5.39 -1.71 20.40
CA LYS A 24 -4.60 -2.31 21.49
C LYS A 24 -3.16 -2.64 21.05
N HIS A 25 -2.98 -3.08 19.83
CA HIS A 25 -1.71 -3.62 19.33
C HIS A 25 -1.18 -2.87 18.11
N GLY A 26 -2.03 -2.58 17.11
CA GLY A 26 -1.60 -1.99 15.85
C GLY A 26 -1.00 -0.59 16.03
N LEU A 27 -1.82 0.38 16.41
CA LEU A 27 -1.41 1.78 16.50
C LEU A 27 -0.24 2.02 17.48
N PRO A 28 -0.25 1.46 18.71
CA PRO A 28 0.87 1.69 19.64
C PRO A 28 2.18 1.08 19.14
N GLU A 29 2.13 -0.10 18.52
CA GLU A 29 3.33 -0.78 18.03
C GLU A 29 3.89 -0.11 16.77
N VAL A 30 3.03 0.37 15.85
CA VAL A 30 3.46 1.17 14.68
C VAL A 30 4.22 2.42 15.14
N ARG A 31 3.68 3.14 16.12
CA ARG A 31 4.35 4.35 16.64
C ARG A 31 5.72 4.04 17.20
N ARG A 32 5.83 2.98 17.97
CA ARG A 32 7.12 2.56 18.53
C ARG A 32 8.14 2.20 17.45
N GLU A 33 7.73 1.46 16.42
CA GLU A 33 8.58 1.13 15.27
C GLU A 33 9.01 2.41 14.52
N LEU A 34 8.07 3.29 14.21
CA LEU A 34 8.37 4.55 13.53
C LEU A 34 9.22 5.50 14.36
N ASP A 35 9.09 5.52 15.68
CA ASP A 35 9.98 6.29 16.57
C ASP A 35 11.43 5.82 16.46
N GLY A 36 11.64 4.51 16.36
CA GLY A 36 12.98 3.95 16.11
C GLY A 36 13.56 4.40 14.76
N TRP A 37 12.77 4.35 13.71
CA TRP A 37 13.19 4.81 12.38
C TRP A 37 13.38 6.33 12.32
N ARG A 38 12.58 7.11 13.03
CA ARG A 38 12.77 8.56 13.16
C ARG A 38 14.09 8.90 13.82
N GLN A 39 14.42 8.26 14.94
CA GLN A 39 15.70 8.46 15.63
C GLN A 39 16.89 8.10 14.74
N MET A 40 16.79 7.09 13.90
CA MET A 40 17.84 6.75 12.94
C MET A 40 17.93 7.79 11.83
N ALA A 41 16.79 8.24 11.28
CA ALA A 41 16.74 9.28 10.27
C ALA A 41 17.34 10.63 10.75
N GLU A 42 17.11 11.00 12.01
CA GLU A 42 17.67 12.22 12.63
C GLU A 42 19.20 12.25 12.62
N ARG A 43 19.84 11.08 12.54
CA ARG A 43 21.30 10.93 12.55
C ARG A 43 21.92 10.85 11.15
N MET A 44 21.12 10.94 10.08
CA MET A 44 21.64 10.93 8.72
C MET A 44 22.62 12.10 8.51
N PRO A 45 23.82 11.84 7.97
CA PRO A 45 24.80 12.89 7.67
C PRO A 45 24.29 13.87 6.62
N ASP A 46 23.71 13.37 5.52
CA ASP A 46 23.17 14.21 4.46
C ASP A 46 21.87 14.90 4.87
N ALA A 47 21.84 16.23 4.75
CA ALA A 47 20.73 17.05 5.21
C ALA A 47 19.45 16.85 4.37
N GLU A 48 19.61 16.65 3.05
CA GLU A 48 18.45 16.44 2.18
C GLU A 48 17.82 15.07 2.38
N LEU A 49 18.63 14.00 2.45
CA LEU A 49 18.15 12.66 2.76
C LEU A 49 17.45 12.63 4.13
N ARG A 50 18.06 13.25 5.14
CA ARG A 50 17.46 13.38 6.48
C ARG A 50 16.11 14.08 6.44
N LYS A 51 16.01 15.22 5.74
CA LYS A 51 14.78 15.99 5.60
C LYS A 51 13.67 15.15 4.97
N GLN A 52 13.96 14.44 3.88
CA GLN A 52 12.95 13.64 3.18
C GLN A 52 12.52 12.42 4.00
N ALA A 53 13.43 11.76 4.69
CA ALA A 53 13.10 10.64 5.58
C ALA A 53 12.19 11.08 6.73
N LEU A 54 12.53 12.17 7.42
CA LEU A 54 11.70 12.70 8.51
C LEU A 54 10.34 13.20 8.03
N ALA A 55 10.29 13.87 6.89
CA ALA A 55 9.04 14.34 6.29
C ALA A 55 8.13 13.17 5.92
N SER A 56 8.67 12.10 5.32
CA SER A 56 7.88 10.92 4.95
C SER A 56 7.27 10.23 6.18
N ILE A 57 8.02 10.08 7.28
CA ILE A 57 7.49 9.52 8.52
C ILE A 57 6.40 10.42 9.09
N ALA A 58 6.62 11.75 9.14
CA ALA A 58 5.67 12.70 9.72
C ALA A 58 4.35 12.79 8.94
N THR A 59 4.39 12.72 7.62
CA THR A 59 3.21 12.94 6.77
C THR A 59 2.51 11.66 6.32
N LYS A 60 3.22 10.51 6.32
CA LYS A 60 2.72 9.24 5.78
C LYS A 60 2.59 8.11 6.81
N GLN A 61 2.67 8.42 8.11
CA GLN A 61 2.50 7.44 9.19
C GLN A 61 1.24 6.59 9.03
N PHE A 62 0.15 7.16 8.52
CA PHE A 62 -1.12 6.47 8.32
C PHE A 62 -1.03 5.28 7.34
N HIS A 63 -0.05 5.25 6.42
CA HIS A 63 0.20 4.10 5.56
C HIS A 63 0.66 2.89 6.38
N CYS A 64 1.57 3.09 7.32
CA CYS A 64 2.01 2.05 8.25
C CYS A 64 0.86 1.59 9.17
N GLU A 65 0.03 2.51 9.65
CA GLU A 65 -1.12 2.19 10.48
C GLU A 65 -2.17 1.36 9.72
N GLY A 66 -2.42 1.70 8.45
CA GLY A 66 -3.27 0.90 7.55
C GLY A 66 -2.70 -0.49 7.29
N GLY A 67 -1.41 -0.57 7.02
CA GLY A 67 -0.70 -1.84 6.81
C GLY A 67 -0.68 -2.73 8.05
N ALA A 68 -0.63 -2.16 9.24
CA ALA A 68 -0.64 -2.88 10.51
C ALA A 68 -1.92 -3.71 10.74
N ILE A 69 -3.00 -3.43 10.03
CA ILE A 69 -4.23 -4.23 10.04
C ILE A 69 -3.92 -5.69 9.68
N TYR A 70 -3.03 -5.92 8.72
CA TYR A 70 -2.59 -7.25 8.33
C TYR A 70 -1.75 -7.92 9.42
N ALA A 71 -0.91 -7.17 10.12
CA ALA A 71 -0.13 -7.70 11.24
C ALA A 71 -1.00 -8.15 12.41
N VAL A 72 -2.00 -7.34 12.78
CA VAL A 72 -2.91 -7.67 13.89
C VAL A 72 -3.97 -8.73 13.52
N ALA A 73 -4.10 -9.05 12.23
CA ALA A 73 -4.93 -10.16 11.79
C ALA A 73 -4.41 -11.50 12.30
N ASN A 74 -3.09 -11.67 12.45
CA ASN A 74 -2.45 -12.82 13.07
C ASN A 74 -1.65 -12.39 14.31
N LEU A 75 -2.30 -12.29 15.45
CA LEU A 75 -1.68 -11.79 16.70
C LEU A 75 -0.47 -12.63 17.13
N SER A 76 -0.45 -13.93 16.88
CA SER A 76 0.67 -14.81 17.25
C SER A 76 1.95 -14.52 16.46
N GLN A 77 1.81 -14.04 15.23
CA GLN A 77 2.92 -13.69 14.32
C GLN A 77 3.14 -12.17 14.20
N ARG A 78 2.43 -11.38 14.97
CA ARG A 78 2.50 -9.93 14.95
C ARG A 78 3.92 -9.39 15.12
N HIS A 79 4.71 -10.02 15.98
CA HIS A 79 6.09 -9.64 16.26
C HIS A 79 7.04 -9.76 15.05
N ILE A 80 6.66 -10.52 14.02
CA ILE A 80 7.35 -10.62 12.73
C ILE A 80 6.70 -9.69 11.71
N LEU A 81 5.36 -9.78 11.58
CA LEU A 81 4.61 -9.08 10.55
C LEU A 81 4.65 -7.55 10.71
N LEU A 82 4.56 -7.03 11.93
CA LEU A 82 4.47 -5.59 12.14
C LEU A 82 5.79 -4.88 11.82
N PRO A 83 6.96 -5.29 12.34
CA PRO A 83 8.23 -4.70 11.94
C PRO A 83 8.48 -4.80 10.43
N LEU A 84 8.12 -5.93 9.80
CA LEU A 84 8.24 -6.14 8.36
C LEU A 84 7.41 -5.13 7.57
N ILE A 85 6.13 -5.00 7.89
CA ILE A 85 5.20 -4.11 7.20
C ILE A 85 5.62 -2.64 7.38
N VAL A 86 5.97 -2.26 8.61
CA VAL A 86 6.41 -0.88 8.89
C VAL A 86 7.72 -0.57 8.15
N ALA A 87 8.71 -1.45 8.18
CA ALA A 87 9.98 -1.22 7.48
C ALA A 87 9.76 -1.14 5.96
N PHE A 88 9.00 -2.07 5.36
CA PHE A 88 8.71 -2.06 3.93
C PHE A 88 7.95 -0.80 3.49
N GLN A 89 6.92 -0.41 4.23
CA GLN A 89 6.16 0.80 3.93
C GLN A 89 7.02 2.07 4.13
N THR A 90 7.89 2.07 5.12
CA THR A 90 8.82 3.19 5.36
C THR A 90 9.80 3.37 4.19
N ILE A 91 10.30 2.27 3.59
CA ILE A 91 11.08 2.35 2.35
C ILE A 91 10.24 3.00 1.25
N SER A 92 9.04 2.50 1.00
CA SER A 92 8.12 3.01 -0.02
C SER A 92 7.88 4.52 0.12
N ASP A 93 7.51 4.96 1.31
CA ASP A 93 7.19 6.37 1.61
C ASP A 93 8.41 7.29 1.50
N TYR A 94 9.57 6.81 1.94
CA TYR A 94 10.83 7.54 1.84
C TYR A 94 11.28 7.74 0.40
N LEU A 95 11.24 6.67 -0.41
CA LEU A 95 11.62 6.73 -1.81
C LEU A 95 10.66 7.60 -2.63
N ASP A 96 9.36 7.55 -2.33
CA ASP A 96 8.36 8.42 -2.96
C ASP A 96 8.71 9.91 -2.70
N ASN A 97 9.01 10.28 -1.46
CA ASN A 97 9.45 11.63 -1.13
C ASN A 97 10.75 12.02 -1.85
N LEU A 98 11.74 11.11 -1.92
CA LEU A 98 12.99 11.39 -2.62
C LEU A 98 12.78 11.64 -4.12
N CYS A 99 11.90 10.87 -4.76
CA CYS A 99 11.62 11.02 -6.19
C CYS A 99 10.77 12.26 -6.49
N ASP A 100 9.73 12.55 -5.68
CA ASP A 100 8.87 13.71 -5.83
C ASP A 100 9.60 15.04 -5.59
N ARG A 101 10.55 15.06 -4.69
CA ARG A 101 11.30 16.26 -4.29
C ARG A 101 12.70 16.33 -4.90
N SER A 102 13.02 15.41 -5.80
CA SER A 102 14.34 15.37 -6.45
C SER A 102 14.51 16.50 -7.46
N THR A 103 15.71 17.04 -7.53
CA THR A 103 16.14 17.93 -8.61
C THR A 103 16.49 17.14 -9.88
N SER A 104 16.82 15.87 -9.73
CA SER A 104 17.03 14.92 -10.82
C SER A 104 15.73 14.22 -11.18
N MET A 105 15.49 14.00 -12.48
CA MET A 105 14.38 13.19 -13.01
C MET A 105 14.93 11.98 -13.78
N ASP A 106 16.09 11.49 -13.37
CA ASP A 106 16.78 10.37 -13.99
C ASP A 106 16.10 9.05 -13.66
N ALA A 107 15.59 8.38 -14.68
CA ALA A 107 14.94 7.09 -14.55
C ALA A 107 15.86 6.01 -13.95
N ASP A 108 17.15 6.03 -14.29
CA ASP A 108 18.13 5.05 -13.79
C ASP A 108 18.41 5.26 -12.30
N ASP A 109 18.49 6.52 -11.83
CA ASP A 109 18.59 6.84 -10.40
C ASP A 109 17.36 6.34 -9.64
N PHE A 110 16.16 6.63 -10.12
CA PHE A 110 14.93 6.17 -9.48
C PHE A 110 14.82 4.65 -9.46
N ARG A 111 15.24 3.97 -10.52
CA ARG A 111 15.26 2.51 -10.57
C ARG A 111 16.25 1.92 -9.59
N LEU A 112 17.42 2.50 -9.44
CA LEU A 112 18.43 2.05 -8.46
C LEU A 112 17.94 2.25 -7.02
N LEU A 113 17.31 3.38 -6.70
CA LEU A 113 16.67 3.58 -5.40
C LEU A 113 15.65 2.48 -5.09
N HIS A 114 14.77 2.18 -6.06
CA HIS A 114 13.71 1.18 -5.90
C HIS A 114 14.22 -0.27 -5.91
N GLN A 115 15.48 -0.52 -6.32
CA GLN A 115 16.12 -1.82 -6.12
C GLN A 115 16.11 -2.23 -4.63
N SER A 116 16.14 -1.25 -3.72
CA SER A 116 16.02 -1.50 -2.28
C SER A 116 14.72 -2.21 -1.89
N MET A 117 13.62 -1.95 -2.58
CA MET A 117 12.34 -2.64 -2.33
C MET A 117 12.37 -4.09 -2.81
N LEU A 118 12.98 -4.36 -3.96
CA LEU A 118 13.18 -5.74 -4.45
C LEU A 118 14.12 -6.52 -3.53
N ASP A 119 15.21 -5.91 -3.09
CA ASP A 119 16.14 -6.53 -2.16
C ASP A 119 15.50 -6.79 -0.79
N ALA A 120 14.64 -5.88 -0.32
CA ALA A 120 13.91 -6.03 0.94
C ALA A 120 13.03 -7.29 0.99
N VAL A 121 12.49 -7.71 -0.15
CA VAL A 121 11.64 -8.90 -0.25
C VAL A 121 12.37 -10.14 -0.75
N THR A 122 13.65 -10.03 -1.05
CA THR A 122 14.50 -11.14 -1.50
C THR A 122 15.40 -11.58 -0.35
N PRO A 123 15.20 -12.80 0.23
CA PRO A 123 15.83 -13.19 1.50
C PRO A 123 17.36 -13.08 1.55
N ASP A 124 18.02 -13.36 0.44
CA ASP A 124 19.48 -13.48 0.36
C ASP A 124 20.12 -12.40 -0.53
N ALA A 125 19.37 -11.37 -0.90
CA ALA A 125 19.92 -10.27 -1.68
C ALA A 125 20.89 -9.43 -0.83
N GLU A 126 22.07 -9.15 -1.41
CA GLU A 126 23.05 -8.24 -0.79
C GLU A 126 22.68 -6.79 -1.09
N PRO A 127 22.46 -5.94 -0.09
CA PRO A 127 22.21 -4.52 -0.31
C PRO A 127 23.37 -3.85 -1.05
N VAL A 128 23.04 -3.03 -2.04
CA VAL A 128 24.02 -2.25 -2.82
C VAL A 128 23.99 -0.78 -2.41
N ASN A 129 24.83 0.05 -3.04
CA ASN A 129 24.71 1.50 -2.89
C ASN A 129 23.54 2.01 -3.75
N TYR A 130 22.37 2.13 -3.16
CA TYR A 130 21.14 2.58 -3.83
C TYR A 130 21.18 4.05 -4.27
N TYR A 131 22.12 4.82 -3.76
CA TYR A 131 22.30 6.25 -4.05
C TYR A 131 23.42 6.53 -5.07
N ALA A 132 24.00 5.49 -5.70
CA ALA A 132 25.20 5.63 -6.52
C ALA A 132 25.06 6.60 -7.72
N LEU A 133 23.83 6.84 -8.19
CA LEU A 133 23.56 7.70 -9.36
C LEU A 133 23.11 9.12 -8.97
N ARG A 134 23.16 9.48 -7.69
CA ARG A 134 22.78 10.82 -7.22
C ARG A 134 23.87 11.48 -6.37
N THR A 135 23.70 12.78 -6.13
CA THR A 135 24.66 13.58 -5.38
C THR A 135 24.62 13.23 -3.89
N GLU A 136 23.40 13.12 -3.35
CA GLU A 136 23.15 12.81 -1.94
C GLU A 136 23.26 11.31 -1.71
N GLN A 137 24.28 10.84 -0.95
CA GLN A 137 24.57 9.42 -0.80
C GLN A 137 24.71 8.95 0.66
N GLU A 138 24.94 9.88 1.61
CA GLU A 138 25.30 9.53 3.00
C GLU A 138 24.07 9.51 3.91
N ASP A 139 23.35 8.40 3.92
CA ASP A 139 22.18 8.19 4.78
C ASP A 139 22.48 7.57 6.15
N GLY A 140 23.77 7.35 6.47
CA GLY A 140 24.17 6.71 7.72
C GLY A 140 23.71 5.25 7.86
N GLY A 141 23.41 4.59 6.73
CA GLY A 141 22.97 3.19 6.70
C GLY A 141 21.46 2.99 6.89
N TYR A 142 20.67 4.05 6.82
CA TYR A 142 19.23 4.02 7.07
C TYR A 142 18.47 3.09 6.11
N LEU A 143 18.60 3.28 4.80
CA LEU A 143 17.91 2.46 3.81
C LEU A 143 18.37 1.00 3.87
N LYS A 144 19.67 0.76 4.05
CA LYS A 144 20.22 -0.59 4.25
C LYS A 144 19.61 -1.27 5.48
N ALA A 145 19.47 -0.55 6.59
CA ALA A 145 18.87 -1.09 7.82
C ALA A 145 17.40 -1.46 7.62
N LEU A 146 16.63 -0.64 6.90
CA LEU A 146 15.25 -0.95 6.52
C LEU A 146 15.17 -2.23 5.67
N VAL A 147 16.00 -2.34 4.64
CA VAL A 147 16.09 -3.55 3.78
C VAL A 147 16.43 -4.78 4.62
N GLN A 148 17.45 -4.70 5.46
CA GLN A 148 17.85 -5.82 6.31
C GLN A 148 16.79 -6.21 7.33
N THR A 149 16.04 -5.26 7.88
CA THR A 149 14.91 -5.54 8.77
C THR A 149 13.83 -6.33 8.03
N CYS A 150 13.49 -5.95 6.80
CA CYS A 150 12.57 -6.73 5.98
C CYS A 150 13.09 -8.16 5.76
N GLN A 151 14.33 -8.31 5.33
CA GLN A 151 14.95 -9.62 5.05
C GLN A 151 15.00 -10.53 6.30
N GLN A 152 15.32 -9.97 7.46
CA GLN A 152 15.33 -10.72 8.72
C GLN A 152 13.94 -11.26 9.09
N ASN A 153 12.90 -10.48 8.84
CA ASN A 153 11.53 -10.88 9.17
C ASN A 153 10.95 -11.86 8.14
N ILE A 154 11.16 -11.67 6.84
CA ILE A 154 10.67 -12.62 5.81
C ILE A 154 11.29 -14.02 5.97
N ARG A 155 12.54 -14.13 6.43
CA ARG A 155 13.19 -15.41 6.73
C ARG A 155 12.49 -16.19 7.85
N GLN A 156 11.74 -15.51 8.72
CA GLN A 156 11.00 -16.12 9.82
C GLN A 156 9.57 -16.51 9.43
N LEU A 157 9.09 -16.11 8.25
CA LEU A 157 7.77 -16.49 7.76
C LEU A 157 7.81 -17.92 7.17
N PRO A 158 7.08 -18.88 7.76
CA PRO A 158 7.22 -20.30 7.38
C PRO A 158 6.85 -20.61 5.93
N ASP A 159 5.86 -19.88 5.38
CA ASP A 159 5.37 -20.10 4.02
C ASP A 159 5.91 -19.06 3.01
N TYR A 160 6.96 -18.32 3.36
CA TYR A 160 7.49 -17.26 2.49
C TYR A 160 7.93 -17.76 1.10
N PRO A 161 8.60 -18.93 0.97
CA PRO A 161 8.95 -19.47 -0.35
C PRO A 161 7.76 -19.62 -1.31
N ALA A 162 6.58 -19.97 -0.81
CA ALA A 162 5.38 -20.12 -1.63
C ALA A 162 4.84 -18.78 -2.14
N VAL A 163 4.96 -17.72 -1.36
CA VAL A 163 4.46 -16.38 -1.75
C VAL A 163 5.52 -15.53 -2.46
N PHE A 164 6.80 -15.87 -2.34
CA PHE A 164 7.91 -15.06 -2.86
C PHE A 164 7.78 -14.68 -4.34
N PRO A 165 7.43 -15.58 -5.28
CA PRO A 165 7.27 -15.21 -6.69
C PRO A 165 6.22 -14.11 -6.90
N TYR A 166 5.13 -14.15 -6.14
CA TYR A 166 4.03 -13.19 -6.21
C TYR A 166 4.35 -11.87 -5.53
N VAL A 167 5.03 -11.91 -4.38
CA VAL A 167 5.55 -10.71 -3.70
C VAL A 167 6.51 -9.97 -4.62
N ARG A 168 7.47 -10.69 -5.21
CA ARG A 168 8.45 -10.10 -6.13
C ARG A 168 7.79 -9.49 -7.37
N ASP A 169 6.77 -10.14 -7.93
CA ASP A 169 6.03 -9.63 -9.08
C ASP A 169 5.33 -8.31 -8.75
N LEU A 170 4.59 -8.24 -7.63
CA LEU A 170 3.94 -7.01 -7.19
C LEU A 170 4.94 -5.88 -6.91
N VAL A 171 6.05 -6.19 -6.24
CA VAL A 171 7.09 -5.19 -5.95
C VAL A 171 7.77 -4.71 -7.24
N SER A 172 8.00 -5.59 -8.20
CA SER A 172 8.54 -5.23 -9.52
C SER A 172 7.61 -4.26 -10.26
N LEU A 173 6.31 -4.55 -10.31
CA LEU A 173 5.31 -3.65 -10.90
C LEU A 173 5.25 -2.31 -10.17
N TYR A 174 5.31 -2.33 -8.84
CA TYR A 174 5.37 -1.11 -8.04
C TYR A 174 6.60 -0.25 -8.40
N CYS A 175 7.78 -0.85 -8.48
CA CYS A 175 9.01 -0.16 -8.84
C CYS A 175 8.94 0.45 -10.26
N ASP A 176 8.39 -0.29 -11.23
CA ASP A 176 8.18 0.22 -12.59
C ASP A 176 7.26 1.44 -12.60
N LEU A 177 6.12 1.36 -11.89
CA LEU A 177 5.21 2.51 -11.75
C LEU A 177 5.94 3.73 -11.17
N GLN A 178 6.70 3.53 -10.09
CA GLN A 178 7.40 4.65 -9.42
C GLN A 178 8.39 5.34 -10.37
N VAL A 179 9.10 4.59 -11.18
CA VAL A 179 9.98 5.18 -12.20
C VAL A 179 9.18 5.99 -13.21
N HIS A 180 8.15 5.38 -13.82
CA HIS A 180 7.36 6.03 -14.87
C HIS A 180 6.60 7.27 -14.40
N LYS A 181 6.14 7.30 -13.14
CA LYS A 181 5.38 8.45 -12.62
C LYS A 181 6.26 9.61 -12.14
N HIS A 182 7.57 9.41 -11.90
CA HIS A 182 8.46 10.43 -11.35
C HIS A 182 9.45 11.03 -12.36
N ILE A 183 9.59 10.47 -13.56
CA ILE A 183 10.37 11.09 -14.63
C ILE A 183 9.77 12.44 -15.05
N ALA A 184 10.42 13.15 -15.98
CA ALA A 184 9.95 14.44 -16.47
C ALA A 184 8.46 14.41 -16.85
N PRO A 185 7.63 15.37 -16.37
CA PRO A 185 6.17 15.34 -16.53
C PRO A 185 5.69 15.09 -17.95
N GLU A 186 6.37 15.68 -18.95
CA GLU A 186 6.03 15.54 -20.37
C GLU A 186 6.26 14.12 -20.93
N LEU A 187 7.01 13.29 -20.21
CA LEU A 187 7.31 11.91 -20.62
C LEU A 187 6.43 10.86 -19.91
N ARG A 188 5.78 11.22 -18.80
CA ARG A 188 5.07 10.28 -17.90
C ARG A 188 3.96 9.52 -18.59
N GLU A 189 3.07 10.21 -19.28
CA GLU A 189 1.91 9.58 -19.93
C GLU A 189 2.33 8.58 -21.00
N ALA A 190 3.27 8.95 -21.87
CA ALA A 190 3.77 8.04 -22.90
C ALA A 190 4.47 6.81 -22.28
N ALA A 191 5.27 7.00 -21.24
CA ALA A 191 5.94 5.90 -20.53
C ALA A 191 4.93 4.94 -19.90
N LEU A 192 3.90 5.46 -19.23
CA LEU A 192 2.83 4.67 -18.60
C LEU A 192 1.99 3.90 -19.63
N LEU A 193 1.65 4.52 -20.74
CA LEU A 193 0.89 3.88 -21.83
C LEU A 193 1.70 2.75 -22.49
N ASN A 194 2.99 2.98 -22.77
CA ASN A 194 3.86 1.95 -23.34
C ASN A 194 4.03 0.77 -22.38
N TRP A 195 4.27 1.06 -21.12
CA TRP A 195 4.38 0.03 -20.09
C TRP A 195 3.07 -0.77 -19.89
N TRP A 196 1.93 -0.09 -19.91
CA TRP A 196 0.63 -0.76 -19.86
C TRP A 196 0.41 -1.66 -21.08
N ALA A 197 0.75 -1.22 -22.29
CA ALA A 197 0.61 -2.02 -23.51
C ALA A 197 1.37 -3.36 -23.43
N GLU A 198 2.51 -3.38 -22.74
CA GLU A 198 3.28 -4.61 -22.49
C GLU A 198 2.66 -5.52 -21.42
N ASN A 199 1.75 -4.99 -20.59
CA ASN A 199 1.18 -5.66 -19.43
C ASN A 199 -0.36 -5.81 -19.48
N GLU A 200 -1.04 -5.30 -20.50
CA GLU A 200 -2.51 -5.30 -20.57
C GLU A 200 -3.13 -6.69 -20.47
N TYR A 201 -2.40 -7.73 -20.93
CA TYR A 201 -2.84 -9.12 -20.85
C TYR A 201 -3.07 -9.62 -19.41
N ARG A 202 -2.46 -8.95 -18.43
CA ARG A 202 -2.64 -9.27 -16.99
C ARG A 202 -4.01 -8.85 -16.47
N THR A 203 -4.55 -7.75 -17.03
CA THR A 203 -5.77 -7.11 -16.55
C THR A 203 -6.60 -6.56 -17.73
N PRO A 204 -7.04 -7.42 -18.67
CA PRO A 204 -7.63 -6.97 -19.95
C PRO A 204 -8.93 -6.17 -19.80
N HIS A 205 -9.56 -6.18 -18.63
CA HIS A 205 -10.81 -5.46 -18.33
C HIS A 205 -10.57 -4.12 -17.60
N LEU A 206 -9.33 -3.82 -17.22
CA LEU A 206 -8.95 -2.53 -16.63
C LEU A 206 -8.49 -1.55 -17.71
N GLN A 207 -8.75 -0.27 -17.46
CA GLN A 207 -8.12 0.80 -18.21
C GLN A 207 -6.66 0.98 -17.75
N TRP A 208 -5.83 1.63 -18.56
CA TRP A 208 -4.41 1.81 -18.26
C TRP A 208 -4.16 2.56 -16.94
N ASN A 209 -4.98 3.59 -16.64
CA ASN A 209 -4.90 4.35 -15.39
C ASN A 209 -5.30 3.50 -14.18
N GLU A 210 -6.22 2.58 -14.34
CA GLU A 210 -6.64 1.63 -13.30
C GLU A 210 -5.57 0.56 -13.06
N PHE A 211 -4.96 0.04 -14.13
CA PHE A 211 -3.82 -0.87 -14.02
C PHE A 211 -2.65 -0.17 -13.31
N ALA A 212 -2.30 1.04 -13.72
CA ALA A 212 -1.24 1.82 -13.08
C ALA A 212 -1.54 2.03 -11.59
N ALA A 213 -2.77 2.41 -11.23
CA ALA A 213 -3.18 2.53 -9.83
C ALA A 213 -3.02 1.22 -9.07
N ALA A 214 -3.46 0.09 -9.64
CA ALA A 214 -3.34 -1.22 -9.00
C ALA A 214 -1.90 -1.58 -8.64
N THR A 215 -0.93 -1.24 -9.49
CA THR A 215 0.50 -1.50 -9.24
C THR A 215 1.10 -0.62 -8.14
N GLY A 216 0.47 0.49 -7.80
CA GLY A 216 0.92 1.42 -6.75
C GLY A 216 0.55 1.02 -5.32
N SER A 217 -0.22 -0.03 -5.15
CA SER A 217 -0.65 -0.49 -3.82
C SER A 217 0.31 -1.48 -3.20
N THR A 218 0.61 -1.31 -1.91
CA THR A 218 1.37 -2.27 -1.10
C THR A 218 0.48 -3.33 -0.41
N LEU A 219 -0.85 -3.21 -0.50
CA LEU A 219 -1.77 -4.10 0.23
C LEU A 219 -1.68 -5.55 -0.20
N GLY A 220 -1.48 -5.83 -1.49
CA GLY A 220 -1.26 -7.19 -1.98
C GLY A 220 -0.01 -7.83 -1.38
N VAL A 221 1.07 -7.07 -1.25
CA VAL A 221 2.30 -7.50 -0.60
C VAL A 221 2.05 -7.80 0.88
N PHE A 222 1.35 -6.93 1.59
CA PHE A 222 1.03 -7.14 3.01
C PHE A 222 0.15 -8.36 3.23
N MET A 223 -0.82 -8.58 2.35
CA MET A 223 -1.65 -9.79 2.44
C MET A 223 -0.83 -11.06 2.19
N LEU A 224 0.10 -11.03 1.25
CA LEU A 224 1.00 -12.17 1.00
C LEU A 224 1.94 -12.42 2.18
N PHE A 225 2.44 -11.38 2.87
CA PHE A 225 3.19 -11.55 4.12
C PHE A 225 2.34 -12.21 5.20
N LEU A 226 1.10 -11.76 5.39
CA LEU A 226 0.17 -12.37 6.33
C LEU A 226 -0.09 -13.83 5.97
N ALA A 227 -0.33 -14.12 4.71
CA ALA A 227 -0.55 -15.47 4.22
C ALA A 227 0.66 -16.40 4.49
N ALA A 228 1.87 -15.86 4.35
CA ALA A 228 3.11 -16.58 4.64
C ALA A 228 3.36 -16.84 6.13
N SER A 229 2.55 -16.28 7.03
CA SER A 229 2.74 -16.37 8.47
C SER A 229 2.23 -17.68 9.11
N GLY A 230 2.08 -18.75 8.32
CA GLY A 230 1.71 -20.08 8.82
C GLY A 230 0.32 -20.54 8.41
N PHE A 231 -0.15 -20.12 7.24
CA PHE A 231 -1.46 -20.57 6.70
C PHE A 231 -1.37 -21.91 5.96
N ASN A 232 -0.18 -22.43 5.74
CA ASN A 232 0.08 -23.67 4.97
C ASN A 232 -0.58 -23.65 3.59
N LEU A 233 -0.40 -22.57 2.86
CA LEU A 233 -1.13 -22.30 1.63
C LEU A 233 -0.74 -23.21 0.46
N GLY A 234 0.52 -23.66 0.40
CA GLY A 234 1.08 -24.22 -0.81
C GLY A 234 1.09 -23.21 -1.98
N ASP A 235 1.52 -23.65 -3.15
CA ASP A 235 1.65 -22.77 -4.33
C ASP A 235 0.27 -22.28 -4.83
N ASP A 236 -0.75 -23.13 -4.82
CA ASP A 236 -2.10 -22.77 -5.25
C ASP A 236 -2.73 -21.73 -4.34
N GLY A 237 -2.56 -21.85 -3.03
CA GLY A 237 -3.09 -20.88 -2.07
C GLY A 237 -2.38 -19.53 -2.15
N ALA A 238 -1.09 -19.51 -2.40
CA ALA A 238 -0.33 -18.28 -2.65
C ALA A 238 -0.82 -17.56 -3.91
N LYS A 239 -1.01 -18.32 -5.00
CA LYS A 239 -1.57 -17.81 -6.26
C LYS A 239 -2.98 -17.23 -6.07
N GLN A 240 -3.86 -17.96 -5.38
CA GLN A 240 -5.22 -17.52 -5.10
C GLN A 240 -5.22 -16.22 -4.26
N THR A 241 -4.34 -16.11 -3.27
CA THR A 241 -4.19 -14.90 -2.45
C THR A 241 -3.73 -13.70 -3.30
N TYR A 242 -2.74 -13.90 -4.17
CA TYR A 242 -2.31 -12.89 -5.13
C TYR A 242 -3.48 -12.42 -6.00
N GLN A 243 -4.21 -13.34 -6.62
CA GLN A 243 -5.33 -13.05 -7.52
C GLN A 243 -6.53 -12.38 -6.81
N ALA A 244 -6.71 -12.65 -5.52
CA ALA A 244 -7.76 -12.00 -4.73
C ALA A 244 -7.48 -10.53 -4.42
N TYR A 245 -6.21 -10.11 -4.41
CA TYR A 245 -5.83 -8.73 -4.11
C TYR A 245 -5.43 -7.92 -5.34
N PHE A 246 -4.73 -8.53 -6.27
CA PHE A 246 -4.34 -7.88 -7.51
C PHE A 246 -5.19 -8.42 -8.68
N PRO A 247 -5.85 -7.56 -9.46
CA PRO A 247 -5.66 -6.11 -9.43
C PRO A 247 -6.66 -5.31 -8.59
N HIS A 248 -7.82 -5.86 -8.19
CA HIS A 248 -8.98 -5.02 -7.83
C HIS A 248 -8.89 -4.40 -6.44
N VAL A 249 -8.49 -5.12 -5.40
CA VAL A 249 -8.30 -4.53 -4.07
C VAL A 249 -7.18 -3.48 -4.11
N CYS A 250 -6.09 -3.79 -4.78
CA CYS A 250 -4.97 -2.88 -4.98
C CYS A 250 -5.38 -1.62 -5.77
N CYS A 251 -6.13 -1.80 -6.85
CA CYS A 251 -6.66 -0.70 -7.65
C CYS A 251 -7.58 0.21 -6.83
N LEU A 252 -8.52 -0.38 -6.09
CA LEU A 252 -9.44 0.36 -5.23
C LEU A 252 -8.71 1.23 -4.21
N HIS A 253 -7.68 0.67 -3.56
CA HIS A 253 -6.86 1.39 -2.58
C HIS A 253 -6.31 2.70 -3.17
N ILE A 254 -5.61 2.61 -4.29
CA ILE A 254 -4.92 3.76 -4.87
C ILE A 254 -5.88 4.70 -5.59
N MET A 255 -6.94 4.18 -6.24
CA MET A 255 -7.95 5.05 -6.85
C MET A 255 -8.70 5.90 -5.82
N LEU A 256 -8.98 5.37 -4.62
CA LEU A 256 -9.59 6.15 -3.54
C LEU A 256 -8.66 7.27 -3.04
N ASP A 257 -7.36 7.01 -2.97
CA ASP A 257 -6.36 8.02 -2.65
C ASP A 257 -6.37 9.16 -3.68
N TYR A 258 -6.29 8.83 -4.95
CA TYR A 258 -6.38 9.81 -6.03
C TYR A 258 -7.71 10.57 -6.08
N VAL A 259 -8.82 9.94 -5.70
CA VAL A 259 -10.13 10.62 -5.62
C VAL A 259 -10.11 11.76 -4.63
N ILE A 260 -9.53 11.55 -3.45
CA ILE A 260 -9.50 12.60 -2.41
C ILE A 260 -8.46 13.69 -2.69
N ASP A 261 -7.41 13.36 -3.43
CA ASP A 261 -6.28 14.26 -3.71
C ASP A 261 -6.44 15.07 -5.01
N GLN A 262 -7.54 14.92 -5.77
CA GLN A 262 -7.72 15.56 -7.08
C GLN A 262 -7.45 17.07 -7.10
N GLU A 263 -7.91 17.82 -6.10
CA GLU A 263 -7.73 19.26 -6.05
C GLU A 263 -6.29 19.64 -5.66
N GLU A 264 -5.68 18.88 -4.74
CA GLU A 264 -4.30 19.08 -4.33
C GLU A 264 -3.35 18.81 -5.49
N ASP A 265 -3.52 17.67 -6.17
CA ASP A 265 -2.71 17.27 -7.32
C ASP A 265 -2.87 18.24 -8.49
N ARG A 266 -4.10 18.74 -8.73
CA ARG A 266 -4.33 19.75 -9.77
C ARG A 266 -3.57 21.05 -9.48
N ARG A 267 -3.53 21.49 -8.23
CA ARG A 267 -2.78 22.71 -7.82
C ARG A 267 -1.28 22.48 -7.86
N GLY A 268 -0.82 21.29 -7.51
CA GLY A 268 0.58 20.90 -7.54
C GLY A 268 1.13 20.60 -8.95
N GLY A 269 0.24 20.35 -9.91
CA GLY A 269 0.63 19.84 -11.23
C GLY A 269 1.05 18.39 -11.19
N ASP A 270 0.60 17.66 -10.18
CA ASP A 270 0.94 16.26 -9.96
C ASP A 270 0.05 15.31 -10.78
N LEU A 271 0.58 14.10 -11.03
CA LEU A 271 -0.16 13.07 -11.74
C LEU A 271 -1.30 12.55 -10.86
N ASN A 272 -2.52 12.53 -11.43
CA ASN A 272 -3.68 11.90 -10.80
C ASN A 272 -4.43 11.02 -11.79
N PHE A 273 -4.51 9.73 -11.52
CA PHE A 273 -5.14 8.76 -12.43
C PHE A 273 -6.66 8.96 -12.59
N CYS A 274 -7.32 9.64 -11.67
CA CYS A 274 -8.74 10.01 -11.82
C CYS A 274 -8.99 11.03 -12.93
N ASN A 275 -7.98 11.80 -13.33
CA ASN A 275 -8.10 12.80 -14.40
C ASN A 275 -8.23 12.19 -15.81
N TYR A 276 -8.01 10.89 -15.95
CA TYR A 276 -8.09 10.18 -17.24
C TYR A 276 -9.42 9.52 -17.51
N TYR A 277 -10.42 9.75 -16.65
CA TYR A 277 -11.82 9.41 -16.95
C TYR A 277 -12.51 10.55 -17.70
N ASP A 278 -13.40 10.20 -18.63
CA ASP A 278 -14.13 11.16 -19.46
C ASP A 278 -15.04 12.10 -18.66
N SER A 279 -15.50 11.64 -17.49
CA SER A 279 -16.38 12.43 -16.62
C SER A 279 -16.35 11.93 -15.17
N PRO A 280 -16.75 12.75 -14.18
CA PRO A 280 -16.95 12.30 -12.80
C PRO A 280 -17.92 11.14 -12.65
N GLU A 281 -18.94 11.07 -13.51
CA GLU A 281 -19.91 9.97 -13.52
C GLU A 281 -19.25 8.65 -13.96
N THR A 282 -18.44 8.69 -15.03
CA THR A 282 -17.66 7.54 -15.48
C THR A 282 -16.69 7.07 -14.39
N MET A 283 -15.96 7.98 -13.75
CA MET A 283 -15.10 7.67 -12.63
C MET A 283 -15.85 6.96 -11.51
N TYR A 284 -17.00 7.48 -11.10
CA TYR A 284 -17.84 6.86 -10.07
C TYR A 284 -18.27 5.44 -10.44
N GLN A 285 -18.79 5.25 -11.65
CA GLN A 285 -19.24 3.93 -12.13
C GLN A 285 -18.09 2.92 -12.17
N ARG A 286 -16.91 3.34 -12.59
CA ARG A 286 -15.71 2.48 -12.60
C ARG A 286 -15.26 2.12 -11.19
N ILE A 287 -15.21 3.07 -10.26
CA ILE A 287 -14.85 2.78 -8.86
C ILE A 287 -15.86 1.83 -8.23
N GLU A 288 -17.15 2.03 -8.46
CA GLU A 288 -18.19 1.11 -7.98
C GLU A 288 -17.98 -0.31 -8.54
N GLN A 289 -17.69 -0.41 -9.83
CA GLN A 289 -17.39 -1.70 -10.47
C GLN A 289 -16.14 -2.37 -9.88
N ILE A 290 -15.10 -1.60 -9.59
CA ILE A 290 -13.87 -2.11 -8.96
C ILE A 290 -14.17 -2.62 -7.54
N VAL A 291 -15.01 -1.93 -6.78
CA VAL A 291 -15.48 -2.41 -5.46
C VAL A 291 -16.18 -3.76 -5.59
N ASP A 292 -17.05 -3.93 -6.56
CA ASP A 292 -17.80 -5.18 -6.76
C ASP A 292 -16.87 -6.32 -7.20
N TRP A 293 -15.91 -6.06 -8.08
CA TRP A 293 -14.88 -7.03 -8.44
C TRP A 293 -14.00 -7.43 -7.25
N ALA A 294 -13.53 -6.45 -6.47
CA ALA A 294 -12.74 -6.71 -5.28
C ALA A 294 -13.49 -7.58 -4.26
N ARG A 295 -14.78 -7.33 -4.06
CA ARG A 295 -15.64 -8.17 -3.19
C ARG A 295 -15.76 -9.61 -3.70
N SER A 296 -15.92 -9.77 -5.01
CA SER A 296 -16.01 -11.09 -5.63
C SER A 296 -14.70 -11.87 -5.51
N ASP A 297 -13.57 -11.21 -5.75
CA ASP A 297 -12.25 -11.87 -5.73
C ASP A 297 -11.91 -12.44 -4.36
N VAL A 298 -12.20 -11.71 -3.30
CA VAL A 298 -11.86 -12.15 -1.93
C VAL A 298 -12.77 -13.27 -1.41
N GLU A 299 -13.83 -13.63 -2.11
CA GLU A 299 -14.68 -14.76 -1.74
C GLU A 299 -13.99 -16.11 -1.92
N HIS A 300 -12.93 -16.15 -2.73
CA HIS A 300 -12.21 -17.38 -3.09
C HIS A 300 -11.01 -17.70 -2.17
N ILE A 301 -10.75 -16.85 -1.16
CA ILE A 301 -9.66 -17.06 -0.21
C ILE A 301 -10.17 -17.18 1.23
N PRO A 302 -9.40 -17.87 2.12
CA PRO A 302 -9.78 -18.00 3.53
C PRO A 302 -9.92 -16.64 4.22
N GLY A 303 -10.91 -16.49 5.09
CA GLY A 303 -11.13 -15.26 5.83
C GLY A 303 -11.93 -14.21 5.07
N THR A 304 -12.86 -14.61 4.23
CA THR A 304 -13.74 -13.71 3.44
C THR A 304 -14.29 -12.54 4.25
N SER A 305 -14.74 -12.77 5.48
CA SER A 305 -15.24 -11.71 6.37
C SER A 305 -14.17 -10.66 6.68
N PHE A 306 -12.93 -11.07 6.94
CA PHE A 306 -11.81 -10.16 7.16
C PHE A 306 -11.51 -9.34 5.90
N HIS A 307 -11.42 -9.97 4.74
CA HIS A 307 -11.14 -9.28 3.49
C HIS A 307 -12.25 -8.30 3.08
N ARG A 308 -13.50 -8.66 3.33
CA ARG A 308 -14.62 -7.73 3.16
C ARG A 308 -14.50 -6.53 4.10
N MET A 309 -14.06 -6.72 5.35
CA MET A 309 -13.76 -5.61 6.26
C MET A 309 -12.64 -4.71 5.74
N ILE A 310 -11.62 -5.27 5.08
CA ILE A 310 -10.56 -4.48 4.43
C ILE A 310 -11.17 -3.58 3.34
N ILE A 311 -11.97 -4.14 2.44
CA ILE A 311 -12.59 -3.37 1.35
C ILE A 311 -13.48 -2.25 1.90
N GLU A 312 -14.36 -2.56 2.84
CA GLU A 312 -15.26 -1.57 3.45
C GLU A 312 -14.48 -0.54 4.27
N GLY A 313 -13.40 -0.96 4.93
CA GLY A 313 -12.49 -0.11 5.67
C GLY A 313 -11.72 0.87 4.79
N LEU A 314 -11.26 0.44 3.61
CA LEU A 314 -10.62 1.33 2.63
C LEU A 314 -11.57 2.43 2.19
N VAL A 315 -12.77 2.08 1.76
CA VAL A 315 -13.78 3.07 1.33
C VAL A 315 -14.06 4.06 2.46
N ALA A 316 -14.26 3.56 3.69
CA ALA A 316 -14.55 4.40 4.84
C ALA A 316 -13.37 5.29 5.24
N LEU A 317 -12.14 4.76 5.21
CA LEU A 317 -10.93 5.48 5.59
C LEU A 317 -10.71 6.70 4.68
N TYR A 318 -10.69 6.48 3.37
CA TYR A 318 -10.45 7.55 2.40
C TYR A 318 -11.62 8.54 2.36
N LEU A 319 -12.87 8.07 2.32
CA LEU A 319 -14.03 8.96 2.28
C LEU A 319 -14.32 9.68 3.60
N SER A 320 -13.63 9.35 4.69
CA SER A 320 -13.64 10.10 5.94
C SER A 320 -12.66 11.27 5.99
N ASP A 321 -11.80 11.40 4.97
CA ASP A 321 -10.80 12.46 4.89
C ASP A 321 -11.48 13.85 4.84
N PRO A 322 -10.95 14.86 5.57
CA PRO A 322 -11.46 16.23 5.52
C PRO A 322 -11.51 16.82 4.10
N LYS A 323 -10.55 16.47 3.23
CA LYS A 323 -10.50 16.89 1.82
C LYS A 323 -11.79 16.58 1.05
N VAL A 324 -12.51 15.50 1.43
CA VAL A 324 -13.79 15.12 0.81
C VAL A 324 -14.86 16.21 0.99
N SER A 325 -14.88 16.87 2.16
CA SER A 325 -15.86 17.93 2.44
C SER A 325 -15.61 19.22 1.68
N GLU A 326 -14.38 19.42 1.23
CA GLU A 326 -13.93 20.63 0.54
C GLU A 326 -14.19 20.58 -0.97
N GLN A 327 -14.37 19.37 -1.54
CA GLN A 327 -14.52 19.12 -2.96
C GLN A 327 -15.95 18.66 -3.28
N GLN A 328 -16.73 19.45 -4.04
CA GLN A 328 -18.14 19.14 -4.31
C GLN A 328 -18.35 17.84 -5.08
N GLU A 329 -17.52 17.58 -6.10
CA GLU A 329 -17.60 16.34 -6.91
C GLU A 329 -17.24 15.11 -6.09
N VAL A 330 -16.13 15.18 -5.32
CA VAL A 330 -15.69 14.11 -4.43
C VAL A 330 -16.73 13.82 -3.36
N ARG A 331 -17.38 14.84 -2.81
CA ARG A 331 -18.48 14.72 -1.86
C ARG A 331 -19.67 13.97 -2.43
N THR A 332 -19.98 14.22 -3.71
CA THR A 332 -21.05 13.51 -4.40
C THR A 332 -20.73 12.03 -4.61
N VAL A 333 -19.52 11.73 -5.08
CA VAL A 333 -19.01 10.36 -5.21
C VAL A 333 -19.01 9.64 -3.86
N SER A 334 -18.52 10.28 -2.82
CA SER A 334 -18.48 9.77 -1.45
C SER A 334 -19.90 9.38 -0.96
N ARG A 335 -20.88 10.28 -1.11
CA ARG A 335 -22.25 9.99 -0.68
C ARG A 335 -22.85 8.79 -1.41
N ARG A 336 -22.60 8.65 -2.71
CA ARG A 336 -23.09 7.53 -3.51
C ARG A 336 -22.46 6.20 -3.07
N LEU A 337 -21.13 6.16 -2.91
CA LEU A 337 -20.42 4.99 -2.44
C LEU A 337 -20.87 4.59 -1.02
N MET A 338 -21.08 5.56 -0.13
CA MET A 338 -21.54 5.29 1.24
C MET A 338 -22.97 4.77 1.32
N ARG A 339 -23.89 5.24 0.46
CA ARG A 339 -25.29 4.76 0.45
C ARG A 339 -25.43 3.28 0.10
N LYS A 340 -24.59 2.80 -0.81
CA LYS A 340 -24.64 1.40 -1.29
C LYS A 340 -23.83 0.47 -0.40
N GLY A 341 -23.15 1.00 0.64
CA GLY A 341 -22.29 0.23 1.53
C GLY A 341 -23.04 -0.40 2.71
N PRO A 342 -22.52 -1.50 3.26
CA PRO A 342 -23.04 -2.10 4.47
C PRO A 342 -22.82 -1.20 5.70
N LEU A 343 -23.53 -1.49 6.80
CA LEU A 343 -23.37 -0.76 8.08
C LEU A 343 -21.95 -0.78 8.63
N THR A 344 -21.17 -1.81 8.33
CA THR A 344 -19.74 -1.89 8.67
C THR A 344 -18.93 -0.74 8.08
N ARG A 345 -19.29 -0.23 6.91
CA ARG A 345 -18.65 0.94 6.30
C ARG A 345 -18.87 2.20 7.14
N VAL A 346 -20.08 2.39 7.65
CA VAL A 346 -20.40 3.51 8.57
C VAL A 346 -19.61 3.38 9.87
N PHE A 347 -19.52 2.17 10.43
CA PHE A 347 -18.73 1.90 11.63
C PHE A 347 -17.25 2.28 11.43
N PHE A 348 -16.64 1.85 10.34
CA PHE A 348 -15.24 2.20 10.02
C PHE A 348 -15.06 3.70 9.76
N MET A 349 -16.03 4.37 9.12
CA MET A 349 -15.97 5.81 8.93
C MET A 349 -15.94 6.58 10.25
N VAL A 350 -16.76 6.21 11.21
CA VAL A 350 -16.77 6.82 12.54
C VAL A 350 -15.43 6.61 13.25
N ASN A 351 -14.90 5.38 13.21
CA ASN A 351 -13.59 5.07 13.79
C ASN A 351 -12.45 5.84 13.12
N SER A 352 -12.44 5.93 11.79
CA SER A 352 -11.41 6.67 11.05
C SER A 352 -11.42 8.16 11.40
N ARG A 353 -12.60 8.77 11.48
CA ARG A 353 -12.75 10.17 11.93
C ARG A 353 -12.29 10.39 13.36
N TRP A 354 -12.57 9.43 14.24
CA TRP A 354 -12.14 9.50 15.63
C TRP A 354 -10.61 9.42 15.75
N ILE A 355 -9.98 8.48 15.03
CA ILE A 355 -8.52 8.34 14.97
C ILE A 355 -7.88 9.63 14.49
N ARG A 356 -8.35 10.19 13.37
CA ARG A 356 -7.83 11.45 12.82
C ARG A 356 -7.97 12.62 13.81
N LYS A 357 -9.04 12.68 14.57
CA LYS A 357 -9.31 13.81 15.49
C LYS A 357 -8.50 13.75 16.79
N TYR A 358 -8.23 12.57 17.32
CA TYR A 358 -7.70 12.41 18.67
C TYR A 358 -6.32 11.75 18.73
N MET A 359 -5.81 11.24 17.64
CA MET A 359 -4.54 10.52 17.61
C MET A 359 -3.48 11.22 16.75
N TYR A 360 -3.86 12.23 15.98
CA TYR A 360 -3.03 13.19 15.26
C TYR A 360 -3.35 14.62 15.75
#